data_da8b6d71634d6e7d460587e976dd00f1
#
_entry.id   da8b6d71634d6e7d460587e976dd00f1
#
_cell.length_a   1.000
_cell.length_b   1.000
_cell.length_c   1.000
_cell.angle_alpha   90.00
_cell.angle_beta   90.00
_cell.angle_gamma   90.00
#
_symmetry.space_group_name_H-M   'P 1'
#
loop_
_entity.id
_entity.type
_entity.pdbx_description
1 polymer ?
#
loop_
_entity_poly.entity_id
_entity_poly.type
_entity_poly.pdbx_seq_one_letter_code
_entity_poly.pdbx_strand_id
1 'polypeptide(L)'
;MKRRYKVLGIVLVLLVAMSATLASALSHNSPCGSAPALPGDTERMKAIVYRCYGSPEVLKLEEIAKPAPADDRVLIKVHAASVNPLDWHYMRGEPYLVRAMAGMGAPKSIHMGVDFAGTVESVGKNVTRFKPGDEVFGGKHGALAEYVSVPENGSVAMKPANLTFAQAAAVPIAAVTALQALRDQGKVHSGQTVLINGASGGVGTFAVQIAKAFGANVTGVCSTRNLALVRSIGAVQVIDYTKEDFTEGSQRYDLIIDTVGTHSMWDYRRVLKPDGTLVMVGALDKGRWLGPLWGSAKAWLMSPFVSQKFIFFLADLDQADLGVLRDLMEAGKVTPVIDRTYALSETPAAMGYLEQGHARGKVVVTVN
;
A
#
# COMPACT_ATOMS: atom_id res chain seq x y z
N MET A 1 -25.22 -6.61 -47.80
CA MET A 1 -24.32 -7.37 -46.89
C MET A 1 -22.85 -6.99 -47.08
N LYS A 2 -22.21 -7.10 -48.22
CA LYS A 2 -20.74 -6.88 -48.44
C LYS A 2 -20.22 -5.50 -47.96
N ARG A 3 -21.01 -4.41 -48.01
CA ARG A 3 -20.60 -3.07 -47.57
C ARG A 3 -20.51 -2.96 -46.02
N ARG A 4 -21.41 -3.62 -45.28
CA ARG A 4 -21.39 -3.65 -43.81
C ARG A 4 -20.17 -4.40 -43.28
N TYR A 5 -19.77 -5.53 -43.89
CA TYR A 5 -18.56 -6.25 -43.51
C TYR A 5 -17.27 -5.48 -43.78
N LYS A 6 -17.22 -4.69 -44.87
CA LYS A 6 -16.08 -3.78 -45.15
C LYS A 6 -15.96 -2.68 -44.09
N VAL A 7 -17.09 -2.05 -43.71
CA VAL A 7 -17.09 -1.03 -42.65
C VAL A 7 -16.68 -1.64 -41.30
N LEU A 8 -17.22 -2.83 -40.96
CA LEU A 8 -16.85 -3.54 -39.72
C LEU A 8 -15.36 -3.90 -39.70
N GLY A 9 -14.82 -4.35 -40.83
CA GLY A 9 -13.37 -4.63 -40.96
C GLY A 9 -12.49 -3.40 -40.79
N ILE A 10 -12.89 -2.25 -41.37
CA ILE A 10 -12.16 -0.98 -41.21
C ILE A 10 -12.19 -0.53 -39.74
N VAL A 11 -13.36 -0.58 -39.09
CA VAL A 11 -13.51 -0.22 -37.67
C VAL A 11 -12.64 -1.12 -36.78
N LEU A 12 -12.63 -2.42 -37.04
CA LEU A 12 -11.78 -3.36 -36.29
C LEU A 12 -10.30 -3.04 -36.46
N VAL A 13 -9.84 -2.78 -37.68
CA VAL A 13 -8.43 -2.40 -37.95
C VAL A 13 -8.06 -1.11 -37.23
N LEU A 14 -8.94 -0.10 -37.26
CA LEU A 14 -8.72 1.16 -36.56
C LEU A 14 -8.65 0.96 -35.03
N LEU A 15 -9.51 0.11 -34.45
CA LEU A 15 -9.50 -0.20 -33.04
C LEU A 15 -8.22 -0.94 -32.66
N VAL A 16 -7.76 -1.90 -33.46
CA VAL A 16 -6.49 -2.61 -33.23
C VAL A 16 -5.29 -1.66 -33.32
N ALA A 17 -5.27 -0.79 -34.34
CA ALA A 17 -4.21 0.21 -34.51
C ALA A 17 -4.17 1.19 -33.31
N MET A 18 -5.33 1.69 -32.90
CA MET A 18 -5.45 2.58 -31.74
C MET A 18 -5.00 1.89 -30.43
N SER A 19 -5.39 0.63 -30.23
CA SER A 19 -4.97 -0.17 -29.07
C SER A 19 -3.46 -0.40 -29.08
N ALA A 20 -2.87 -0.71 -30.24
CA ALA A 20 -1.43 -0.89 -30.38
C ALA A 20 -0.65 0.41 -30.11
N THR A 21 -1.15 1.54 -30.60
CA THR A 21 -0.55 2.86 -30.36
C THR A 21 -0.61 3.22 -28.88
N LEU A 22 -1.76 3.01 -28.22
CA LEU A 22 -1.93 3.25 -26.79
C LEU A 22 -1.01 2.32 -25.98
N ALA A 23 -0.94 1.06 -26.35
CA ALA A 23 -0.05 0.09 -25.71
C ALA A 23 1.42 0.51 -25.82
N SER A 24 1.86 0.93 -27.02
CA SER A 24 3.22 1.42 -27.23
C SER A 24 3.51 2.67 -26.40
N ALA A 25 2.58 3.62 -26.35
CA ALA A 25 2.71 4.84 -25.57
C ALA A 25 2.80 4.57 -24.06
N LEU A 26 1.95 3.66 -23.54
CA LEU A 26 1.95 3.28 -22.13
C LEU A 26 3.21 2.49 -21.72
N SER A 27 3.73 1.64 -22.60
CA SER A 27 4.93 0.83 -22.30
C SER A 27 6.25 1.57 -22.56
N HIS A 28 6.21 2.73 -23.23
CA HIS A 28 7.42 3.51 -23.51
C HIS A 28 8.07 4.03 -22.24
N ASN A 29 9.38 3.91 -22.12
CA ASN A 29 10.19 4.53 -21.07
C ASN A 29 11.04 5.64 -21.67
N SER A 30 10.86 6.85 -21.16
CA SER A 30 11.78 7.95 -21.47
C SER A 30 13.12 7.77 -20.72
N PRO A 31 14.22 8.24 -21.28
CA PRO A 31 15.49 8.29 -20.55
C PRO A 31 15.35 9.05 -19.22
N CYS A 32 16.15 8.68 -18.23
CA CYS A 32 16.19 9.41 -16.97
C CYS A 32 16.66 10.84 -17.20
N GLY A 33 15.86 11.81 -16.76
CA GLY A 33 16.23 13.23 -16.78
C GLY A 33 17.37 13.52 -15.78
N SER A 34 18.11 14.57 -16.02
CA SER A 34 19.11 15.11 -15.08
C SER A 34 18.46 15.92 -13.96
N ALA A 35 19.13 16.01 -12.83
CA ALA A 35 18.71 16.93 -11.76
C ALA A 35 18.81 18.39 -12.24
N PRO A 36 17.76 19.23 -12.06
CA PRO A 36 17.87 20.64 -12.35
C PRO A 36 18.81 21.31 -11.32
N ALA A 37 19.54 22.32 -11.76
CA ALA A 37 20.32 23.15 -10.85
C ALA A 37 19.36 23.92 -9.90
N LEU A 38 19.67 23.89 -8.60
CA LEU A 38 18.93 24.68 -7.63
C LEU A 38 19.51 26.10 -7.56
N PRO A 39 18.69 27.16 -7.43
CA PRO A 39 19.17 28.50 -7.15
C PRO A 39 20.07 28.52 -5.90
N GLY A 40 21.05 29.42 -5.86
CA GLY A 40 22.07 29.42 -4.82
C GLY A 40 21.58 29.71 -3.40
N ASP A 41 20.47 30.44 -3.27
CA ASP A 41 19.80 30.83 -2.02
C ASP A 41 18.69 29.86 -1.56
N THR A 42 18.47 28.79 -2.32
CA THR A 42 17.44 27.80 -1.99
C THR A 42 17.84 26.96 -0.78
N GLU A 43 17.01 26.94 0.26
CA GLU A 43 17.15 25.99 1.38
C GLU A 43 16.97 24.57 0.85
N ARG A 44 17.88 23.66 1.20
CA ARG A 44 17.97 22.32 0.62
C ARG A 44 17.65 21.25 1.62
N MET A 45 17.17 20.12 1.12
CA MET A 45 16.97 18.88 1.88
C MET A 45 17.38 17.67 1.05
N LYS A 46 17.77 16.60 1.70
CA LYS A 46 17.99 15.30 1.07
C LYS A 46 16.65 14.57 0.87
N ALA A 47 16.48 13.98 -0.29
CA ALA A 47 15.30 13.17 -0.61
C ALA A 47 15.66 12.04 -1.58
N ILE A 48 14.88 10.97 -1.53
CA ILE A 48 14.89 9.95 -2.57
C ILE A 48 14.00 10.42 -3.72
N VAL A 49 14.60 10.49 -4.89
CA VAL A 49 13.92 10.91 -6.11
C VAL A 49 14.10 9.86 -7.21
N TYR A 50 13.16 9.85 -8.16
CA TYR A 50 13.25 9.07 -9.40
C TYR A 50 12.77 9.91 -10.58
N ARG A 51 13.47 9.81 -11.74
CA ARG A 51 13.21 10.65 -12.92
C ARG A 51 12.80 9.84 -14.13
N CYS A 52 12.78 8.52 -14.01
CA CYS A 52 12.37 7.56 -15.01
C CYS A 52 11.81 6.33 -14.33
N TYR A 53 11.03 5.52 -15.04
CA TYR A 53 10.58 4.23 -14.55
C TYR A 53 11.66 3.17 -14.69
N GLY A 54 11.78 2.29 -13.70
CA GLY A 54 12.77 1.22 -13.73
C GLY A 54 12.88 0.40 -12.47
N SER A 55 14.01 -0.30 -12.34
CA SER A 55 14.41 -1.07 -11.17
C SER A 55 14.83 -0.15 -10.01
N PRO A 56 15.08 -0.68 -8.79
CA PRO A 56 15.47 0.15 -7.65
C PRO A 56 16.64 1.10 -7.90
N GLU A 57 17.50 0.82 -8.88
CA GLU A 57 18.63 1.67 -9.25
C GLU A 57 18.23 3.05 -9.80
N VAL A 58 16.98 3.25 -10.21
CA VAL A 58 16.49 4.58 -10.63
C VAL A 58 16.29 5.54 -9.44
N LEU A 59 16.20 5.00 -8.23
CA LEU A 59 16.10 5.77 -7.00
C LEU A 59 17.44 6.40 -6.65
N LYS A 60 17.46 7.71 -6.48
CA LYS A 60 18.68 8.48 -6.16
C LYS A 60 18.45 9.32 -4.92
N LEU A 61 19.44 9.36 -4.05
CA LEU A 61 19.49 10.35 -2.98
C LEU A 61 20.03 11.65 -3.57
N GLU A 62 19.21 12.69 -3.59
CA GLU A 62 19.56 14.00 -4.14
C GLU A 62 19.23 15.12 -3.15
N GLU A 63 19.90 16.24 -3.30
CA GLU A 63 19.47 17.50 -2.67
C GLU A 63 18.42 18.16 -3.54
N ILE A 64 17.27 18.47 -2.92
CA ILE A 64 16.17 19.18 -3.56
C ILE A 64 15.77 20.38 -2.71
N ALA A 65 14.93 21.28 -3.24
CA ALA A 65 14.42 22.39 -2.47
C ALA A 65 13.59 21.89 -1.25
N LYS A 66 13.93 22.40 -0.06
CA LYS A 66 13.11 22.16 1.14
C LYS A 66 11.77 22.89 0.98
N PRO A 67 10.63 22.23 1.19
CA PRO A 67 9.33 22.89 1.06
C PRO A 67 9.11 23.92 2.18
N ALA A 68 8.63 25.10 1.82
CA ALA A 68 8.10 26.04 2.81
C ALA A 68 6.63 25.67 3.13
N PRO A 69 6.16 25.83 4.37
CA PRO A 69 4.77 25.58 4.70
C PRO A 69 3.88 26.66 4.06
N ALA A 70 2.91 26.25 3.24
CA ALA A 70 1.82 27.13 2.81
C ALA A 70 0.89 27.42 4.00
N ASP A 71 -0.04 28.34 3.83
CA ASP A 71 -0.89 28.88 4.90
C ASP A 71 -1.65 27.82 5.70
N ASP A 72 -2.07 26.73 5.07
CA ASP A 72 -2.86 25.62 5.62
C ASP A 72 -2.07 24.33 5.84
N ARG A 73 -0.72 24.41 5.80
CA ARG A 73 0.14 23.23 5.80
C ARG A 73 1.06 23.17 7.02
N VAL A 74 1.40 21.93 7.35
CA VAL A 74 2.35 21.58 8.40
C VAL A 74 3.62 21.08 7.71
N LEU A 75 4.76 21.67 8.05
CA LEU A 75 6.09 21.18 7.65
C LEU A 75 6.58 20.23 8.74
N ILE A 76 6.90 19.02 8.36
CA ILE A 76 7.31 17.95 9.26
C ILE A 76 8.75 17.56 8.95
N LYS A 77 9.61 17.58 9.96
CA LYS A 77 10.93 16.94 9.90
C LYS A 77 10.73 15.46 10.08
N VAL A 78 11.03 14.68 9.05
CA VAL A 78 10.84 13.24 9.05
C VAL A 78 11.97 12.55 9.81
N HIS A 79 11.64 11.66 10.73
CA HIS A 79 12.60 10.81 11.46
C HIS A 79 12.62 9.38 10.92
N ALA A 80 11.47 8.92 10.44
CA ALA A 80 11.34 7.62 9.80
C ALA A 80 10.26 7.64 8.72
N ALA A 81 10.47 6.84 7.70
CA ALA A 81 9.52 6.52 6.63
C ALA A 81 9.37 5.01 6.52
N SER A 82 8.44 4.52 5.71
CA SER A 82 8.40 3.11 5.36
C SER A 82 8.08 2.89 3.89
N VAL A 83 8.56 1.77 3.33
CA VAL A 83 8.30 1.41 1.94
C VAL A 83 7.11 0.45 1.83
N ASN A 84 6.34 0.60 0.76
CA ASN A 84 5.12 -0.14 0.47
C ASN A 84 5.13 -0.72 -0.95
N PRO A 85 4.33 -1.75 -1.24
CA PRO A 85 4.11 -2.20 -2.63
C PRO A 85 3.67 -1.07 -3.56
N LEU A 86 2.90 -0.10 -3.07
CA LEU A 86 2.50 1.10 -3.81
C LEU A 86 3.72 1.86 -4.37
N ASP A 87 4.79 2.00 -3.58
CA ASP A 87 5.99 2.75 -3.96
C ASP A 87 6.72 2.07 -5.13
N TRP A 88 6.87 0.74 -5.10
CA TRP A 88 7.51 0.06 -6.21
C TRP A 88 6.63 0.03 -7.49
N HIS A 89 5.29 0.02 -7.35
CA HIS A 89 4.39 0.20 -8.49
C HIS A 89 4.63 1.55 -9.19
N TYR A 90 4.77 2.62 -8.41
CA TYR A 90 5.12 3.94 -8.96
C TYR A 90 6.52 3.96 -9.56
N MET A 91 7.51 3.41 -8.85
CA MET A 91 8.90 3.33 -9.33
C MET A 91 9.02 2.59 -10.66
N ARG A 92 8.32 1.47 -10.80
CA ARG A 92 8.28 0.67 -12.03
C ARG A 92 7.38 1.26 -13.11
N GLY A 93 6.39 2.07 -12.72
CA GLY A 93 5.30 2.45 -13.59
C GLY A 93 4.51 1.24 -14.08
N GLU A 94 4.27 0.27 -13.20
CA GLU A 94 3.58 -0.99 -13.50
C GLU A 94 2.48 -1.26 -12.46
N PRO A 95 1.29 -1.74 -12.87
CA PRO A 95 0.88 -2.03 -14.25
C PRO A 95 0.82 -0.76 -15.10
N TYR A 96 1.06 -0.86 -16.41
CA TYR A 96 1.17 0.30 -17.31
C TYR A 96 -0.01 1.27 -17.27
N LEU A 97 -1.20 0.81 -16.87
CA LEU A 97 -2.35 1.69 -16.67
C LEU A 97 -2.13 2.76 -15.59
N VAL A 98 -1.28 2.49 -14.59
CA VAL A 98 -0.89 3.48 -13.56
C VAL A 98 -0.25 4.71 -14.19
N ARG A 99 0.45 4.55 -15.32
CA ARG A 99 1.12 5.65 -16.04
C ARG A 99 0.18 6.70 -16.60
N ALA A 100 -1.07 6.34 -16.86
CA ALA A 100 -2.06 7.34 -17.25
C ALA A 100 -2.25 8.42 -16.16
N MET A 101 -2.07 8.06 -14.91
CA MET A 101 -2.15 8.95 -13.75
C MET A 101 -0.76 9.45 -13.34
N ALA A 102 0.21 8.54 -13.22
CA ALA A 102 1.55 8.82 -12.71
C ALA A 102 2.48 9.52 -13.71
N GLY A 103 2.24 9.38 -15.02
CA GLY A 103 3.02 10.02 -16.10
C GLY A 103 3.32 9.05 -17.25
N MET A 104 3.12 9.51 -18.48
CA MET A 104 3.44 8.76 -19.68
C MET A 104 4.94 8.86 -19.95
N GLY A 105 5.62 7.71 -20.10
CA GLY A 105 7.05 7.65 -20.40
C GLY A 105 7.99 7.95 -19.20
N ALA A 106 7.63 8.91 -18.37
CA ALA A 106 8.37 9.27 -17.14
C ALA A 106 7.38 9.72 -16.05
N PRO A 107 7.78 9.64 -14.75
CA PRO A 107 6.92 10.09 -13.65
C PRO A 107 6.68 11.62 -13.69
N LYS A 108 5.44 12.04 -13.41
CA LYS A 108 5.08 13.46 -13.26
C LYS A 108 5.67 14.07 -11.98
N SER A 109 5.81 13.27 -10.93
CA SER A 109 6.43 13.65 -9.66
C SER A 109 7.71 12.86 -9.47
N ILE A 110 8.77 13.51 -9.10
CA ILE A 110 10.06 12.88 -8.81
C ILE A 110 10.15 12.30 -7.39
N HIS A 111 9.19 12.63 -6.53
CA HIS A 111 9.22 12.29 -5.10
C HIS A 111 8.79 10.84 -4.85
N MET A 112 9.38 10.19 -3.85
CA MET A 112 9.10 8.82 -3.46
C MET A 112 8.65 8.69 -2.01
N GLY A 113 7.96 7.58 -1.72
CA GLY A 113 7.47 7.22 -0.40
C GLY A 113 6.14 7.87 -0.04
N VAL A 114 5.42 7.23 0.86
CA VAL A 114 4.15 7.74 1.36
C VAL A 114 4.16 7.83 2.87
N ASP A 115 4.54 6.78 3.58
CA ASP A 115 4.47 6.67 5.03
C ASP A 115 5.59 7.46 5.72
N PHE A 116 5.25 8.23 6.72
CA PHE A 116 6.21 8.98 7.53
C PHE A 116 5.83 9.01 9.02
N ALA A 117 6.82 9.27 9.86
CA ALA A 117 6.67 9.76 11.21
C ALA A 117 7.79 10.78 11.51
N GLY A 118 7.46 11.83 12.22
CA GLY A 118 8.41 12.93 12.47
C GLY A 118 7.88 13.96 13.44
N THR A 119 8.59 15.08 13.52
CA THR A 119 8.26 16.21 14.38
C THR A 119 7.84 17.40 13.54
N VAL A 120 6.80 18.09 13.93
CA VAL A 120 6.38 19.35 13.32
C VAL A 120 7.49 20.38 13.50
N GLU A 121 8.06 20.87 12.39
CA GLU A 121 9.08 21.90 12.38
C GLU A 121 8.45 23.30 12.41
N SER A 122 7.48 23.52 11.53
CA SER A 122 6.75 24.77 11.42
C SER A 122 5.36 24.57 10.84
N VAL A 123 4.50 25.57 11.02
CA VAL A 123 3.11 25.52 10.56
C VAL A 123 2.77 26.80 9.80
N GLY A 124 1.86 26.68 8.83
CA GLY A 124 1.29 27.84 8.15
C GLY A 124 0.35 28.63 9.05
N LYS A 125 0.09 29.88 8.69
CA LYS A 125 -0.66 30.83 9.55
C LYS A 125 -2.09 30.45 9.86
N ASN A 126 -2.71 29.59 9.05
CA ASN A 126 -4.09 29.12 9.23
C ASN A 126 -4.17 27.77 9.96
N VAL A 127 -3.04 27.16 10.30
CA VAL A 127 -2.99 25.88 11.02
C VAL A 127 -3.34 26.11 12.49
N THR A 128 -4.27 25.29 13.00
CA THR A 128 -4.79 25.40 14.38
C THR A 128 -4.63 24.11 15.18
N ARG A 129 -4.46 22.98 14.53
CA ARG A 129 -4.48 21.63 15.15
C ARG A 129 -3.10 21.12 15.54
N PHE A 130 -2.06 21.68 14.97
CA PHE A 130 -0.68 21.28 15.19
C PHE A 130 0.19 22.49 15.52
N LYS A 131 1.27 22.26 16.27
CA LYS A 131 2.27 23.27 16.61
C LYS A 131 3.68 22.70 16.48
N PRO A 132 4.70 23.54 16.33
CA PRO A 132 6.09 23.12 16.36
C PRO A 132 6.40 22.28 17.59
N GLY A 133 7.11 21.16 17.40
CA GLY A 133 7.45 20.19 18.42
C GLY A 133 6.47 19.02 18.56
N ASP A 134 5.28 19.06 17.97
CA ASP A 134 4.35 17.94 18.00
C ASP A 134 4.92 16.74 17.24
N GLU A 135 4.86 15.55 17.85
CA GLU A 135 5.23 14.29 17.21
C GLU A 135 4.02 13.75 16.43
N VAL A 136 4.22 13.52 15.14
CA VAL A 136 3.15 13.15 14.20
C VAL A 136 3.53 11.96 13.33
N PHE A 137 2.53 11.28 12.80
CA PHE A 137 2.68 10.24 11.78
C PHE A 137 1.58 10.37 10.73
N GLY A 138 1.81 9.82 9.56
CA GLY A 138 0.81 9.91 8.49
C GLY A 138 1.35 9.48 7.14
N GLY A 139 0.63 9.90 6.09
CA GLY A 139 0.99 9.55 4.73
C GLY A 139 0.89 10.72 3.77
N LYS A 140 1.97 10.93 3.03
CA LYS A 140 2.06 11.93 1.98
C LYS A 140 3.10 11.52 0.96
N HIS A 141 2.76 11.61 -0.30
CA HIS A 141 3.73 11.37 -1.37
C HIS A 141 4.94 12.30 -1.21
N GLY A 142 6.14 11.70 -1.23
CA GLY A 142 7.40 12.39 -0.95
C GLY A 142 7.95 12.19 0.46
N ALA A 143 7.46 11.20 1.20
CA ALA A 143 7.87 10.92 2.58
C ALA A 143 9.29 10.36 2.73
N LEU A 144 9.92 9.84 1.67
CA LEU A 144 11.33 9.41 1.68
C LEU A 144 12.26 10.63 1.49
N ALA A 145 12.18 11.57 2.44
CA ALA A 145 12.91 12.83 2.44
C ALA A 145 13.09 13.35 3.88
N GLU A 146 14.01 14.30 4.08
CA GLU A 146 14.21 14.93 5.40
C GLU A 146 13.01 15.75 5.88
N TYR A 147 12.22 16.30 4.94
CA TYR A 147 11.02 17.07 5.26
C TYR A 147 9.88 16.73 4.32
N VAL A 148 8.66 16.78 4.86
CA VAL A 148 7.42 16.64 4.10
C VAL A 148 6.43 17.72 4.53
N SER A 149 5.71 18.30 3.56
CA SER A 149 4.67 19.29 3.83
C SER A 149 3.29 18.67 3.59
N VAL A 150 2.43 18.70 4.61
CA VAL A 150 1.12 18.05 4.63
C VAL A 150 0.03 19.07 4.93
N PRO A 151 -1.13 19.09 4.23
CA PRO A 151 -2.25 19.92 4.65
C PRO A 151 -2.69 19.55 6.08
N GLU A 152 -3.13 20.50 6.88
CA GLU A 152 -3.63 20.26 8.25
C GLU A 152 -4.76 19.22 8.28
N ASN A 153 -5.64 19.26 7.27
CA ASN A 153 -6.77 18.33 7.09
C ASN A 153 -6.40 17.07 6.27
N GLY A 154 -5.09 16.88 5.98
CA GLY A 154 -4.61 15.74 5.25
C GLY A 154 -4.40 14.53 6.16
N SER A 155 -3.75 13.51 5.60
CA SER A 155 -3.52 12.22 6.26
C SER A 155 -2.38 12.33 7.29
N VAL A 156 -2.58 13.09 8.35
CA VAL A 156 -1.64 13.30 9.45
C VAL A 156 -2.37 13.31 10.79
N ALA A 157 -1.78 12.65 11.79
CA ALA A 157 -2.31 12.58 13.16
C ALA A 157 -1.16 12.61 14.18
N MET A 158 -1.49 12.87 15.46
CA MET A 158 -0.54 12.77 16.57
C MET A 158 -0.03 11.33 16.66
N LYS A 159 1.29 11.18 16.80
CA LYS A 159 1.94 9.88 16.95
C LYS A 159 1.48 9.21 18.26
N PRO A 160 1.16 7.89 18.26
CA PRO A 160 0.90 7.16 19.50
C PRO A 160 2.06 7.35 20.49
N ALA A 161 1.75 7.73 21.74
CA ALA A 161 2.75 8.07 22.74
C ALA A 161 3.70 6.92 23.09
N ASN A 162 3.21 5.68 22.97
CA ASN A 162 3.95 4.44 23.27
C ASN A 162 4.74 3.88 22.08
N LEU A 163 4.76 4.53 20.92
CA LEU A 163 5.49 4.08 19.74
C LEU A 163 6.72 4.95 19.47
N THR A 164 7.79 4.31 18.98
CA THR A 164 8.93 5.00 18.37
C THR A 164 8.53 5.56 16.99
N PHE A 165 9.32 6.52 16.45
CA PHE A 165 9.10 7.02 15.09
C PHE A 165 9.16 5.91 14.03
N ALA A 166 10.08 4.95 14.18
CA ALA A 166 10.18 3.80 13.28
C ALA A 166 8.91 2.94 13.29
N GLN A 167 8.34 2.69 14.48
CA GLN A 167 7.07 1.98 14.60
C GLN A 167 5.91 2.78 14.03
N ALA A 168 5.83 4.07 14.32
CA ALA A 168 4.77 4.93 13.82
C ALA A 168 4.80 5.09 12.29
N ALA A 169 5.99 5.21 11.69
CA ALA A 169 6.15 5.23 10.24
C ALA A 169 5.74 3.92 9.54
N ALA A 170 5.73 2.80 10.26
CA ALA A 170 5.30 1.51 9.74
C ALA A 170 3.78 1.37 9.58
N VAL A 171 2.99 2.34 10.10
CA VAL A 171 1.54 2.22 10.27
C VAL A 171 0.73 2.63 9.04
N PRO A 172 0.90 3.84 8.43
CA PRO A 172 -0.19 4.52 7.72
C PRO A 172 -0.83 3.65 6.63
N ILE A 173 -0.15 3.37 5.53
CA ILE A 173 -0.74 2.62 4.40
C ILE A 173 -1.17 1.22 4.83
N ALA A 174 -0.30 0.48 5.52
CA ALA A 174 -0.57 -0.93 5.80
C ALA A 174 -1.69 -1.13 6.81
N ALA A 175 -1.71 -0.35 7.89
CA ALA A 175 -2.72 -0.49 8.93
C ALA A 175 -4.07 0.10 8.53
N VAL A 176 -4.10 1.23 7.79
CA VAL A 176 -5.34 1.78 7.24
C VAL A 176 -5.96 0.80 6.23
N THR A 177 -5.15 0.20 5.36
CA THR A 177 -5.62 -0.86 4.45
C THR A 177 -6.24 -2.02 5.23
N ALA A 178 -5.58 -2.50 6.28
CA ALA A 178 -6.11 -3.58 7.12
C ALA A 178 -7.41 -3.19 7.85
N LEU A 179 -7.46 -1.97 8.41
CA LEU A 179 -8.62 -1.45 9.11
C LEU A 179 -9.83 -1.34 8.19
N GLN A 180 -9.69 -0.68 7.05
CA GLN A 180 -10.77 -0.50 6.08
C GLN A 180 -11.21 -1.84 5.47
N ALA A 181 -10.27 -2.77 5.20
CA ALA A 181 -10.60 -4.10 4.72
C ALA A 181 -11.50 -4.85 5.71
N LEU A 182 -11.20 -4.78 7.00
CA LEU A 182 -11.93 -5.47 8.05
C LEU A 182 -13.23 -4.74 8.43
N ARG A 183 -13.15 -3.43 8.75
CA ARG A 183 -14.25 -2.63 9.28
C ARG A 183 -15.27 -2.27 8.20
N ASP A 184 -14.79 -1.70 7.08
CA ASP A 184 -15.68 -1.04 6.11
C ASP A 184 -16.13 -2.00 5.01
N GLN A 185 -15.23 -2.83 4.51
CA GLN A 185 -15.51 -3.77 3.44
C GLN A 185 -16.02 -5.10 3.99
N GLY A 186 -15.29 -5.69 4.93
CA GLY A 186 -15.60 -6.97 5.53
C GLY A 186 -16.67 -6.91 6.61
N LYS A 187 -16.92 -5.71 7.17
CA LYS A 187 -17.89 -5.48 8.27
C LYS A 187 -17.74 -6.49 9.40
N VAL A 188 -16.47 -6.73 9.78
CA VAL A 188 -16.13 -7.73 10.79
C VAL A 188 -16.77 -7.42 12.14
N HIS A 189 -17.24 -8.45 12.80
CA HIS A 189 -17.80 -8.37 14.17
C HIS A 189 -17.34 -9.54 15.03
N SER A 190 -17.55 -9.39 16.33
CA SER A 190 -17.15 -10.40 17.33
C SER A 190 -17.75 -11.78 17.04
N GLY A 191 -16.95 -12.82 17.23
CA GLY A 191 -17.31 -14.23 17.03
C GLY A 191 -17.16 -14.75 15.60
N GLN A 192 -16.98 -13.90 14.61
CA GLN A 192 -16.76 -14.35 13.23
C GLN A 192 -15.44 -15.11 13.05
N THR A 193 -15.45 -16.06 12.11
CA THR A 193 -14.24 -16.75 11.64
C THR A 193 -13.63 -15.98 10.47
N VAL A 194 -12.42 -15.46 10.65
CA VAL A 194 -11.72 -14.63 9.66
C VAL A 194 -10.43 -15.31 9.24
N LEU A 195 -10.23 -15.47 7.94
CA LEU A 195 -8.97 -15.92 7.38
C LEU A 195 -8.19 -14.71 6.82
N ILE A 196 -6.91 -14.61 7.18
CA ILE A 196 -5.99 -13.63 6.64
C ILE A 196 -4.94 -14.34 5.79
N ASN A 197 -5.03 -14.24 4.46
CA ASN A 197 -4.02 -14.76 3.54
C ASN A 197 -2.88 -13.75 3.41
N GLY A 198 -1.64 -14.20 3.66
CA GLY A 198 -0.47 -13.33 3.77
C GLY A 198 -0.31 -12.70 5.16
N ALA A 199 -0.72 -13.41 6.21
CA ALA A 199 -0.78 -12.95 7.61
C ALA A 199 0.54 -12.42 8.18
N SER A 200 1.69 -12.78 7.61
CA SER A 200 3.02 -12.32 8.04
C SER A 200 3.55 -11.11 7.29
N GLY A 201 2.82 -10.60 6.29
CA GLY A 201 3.20 -9.42 5.51
C GLY A 201 2.84 -8.09 6.17
N GLY A 202 3.17 -6.97 5.50
CA GLY A 202 2.92 -5.63 6.04
C GLY A 202 1.46 -5.39 6.43
N VAL A 203 0.51 -5.57 5.52
CA VAL A 203 -0.94 -5.46 5.81
C VAL A 203 -1.41 -6.61 6.70
N GLY A 204 -0.94 -7.84 6.45
CA GLY A 204 -1.40 -9.04 7.14
C GLY A 204 -1.15 -9.00 8.65
N THR A 205 0.00 -8.50 9.09
CA THR A 205 0.32 -8.40 10.53
C THR A 205 -0.60 -7.42 11.26
N PHE A 206 -1.03 -6.34 10.62
CA PHE A 206 -2.05 -5.45 11.17
C PHE A 206 -3.45 -6.09 11.11
N ALA A 207 -3.80 -6.75 10.00
CA ALA A 207 -5.10 -7.38 9.84
C ALA A 207 -5.37 -8.44 10.92
N VAL A 208 -4.38 -9.28 11.25
CA VAL A 208 -4.50 -10.28 12.34
C VAL A 208 -4.81 -9.59 13.68
N GLN A 209 -4.07 -8.55 14.03
CA GLN A 209 -4.22 -7.86 15.32
C GLN A 209 -5.55 -7.07 15.39
N ILE A 210 -5.91 -6.37 14.32
CA ILE A 210 -7.16 -5.58 14.26
C ILE A 210 -8.38 -6.53 14.29
N ALA A 211 -8.37 -7.63 13.54
CA ALA A 211 -9.45 -8.62 13.58
C ALA A 211 -9.63 -9.22 14.98
N LYS A 212 -8.52 -9.56 15.66
CA LYS A 212 -8.52 -9.98 17.06
C LYS A 212 -9.09 -8.89 17.99
N ALA A 213 -8.68 -7.63 17.80
CA ALA A 213 -9.19 -6.52 18.61
C ALA A 213 -10.69 -6.30 18.44
N PHE A 214 -11.25 -6.65 17.28
CA PHE A 214 -12.70 -6.66 17.01
C PHE A 214 -13.41 -7.95 17.46
N GLY A 215 -12.70 -8.87 18.12
CA GLY A 215 -13.25 -10.09 18.70
C GLY A 215 -13.45 -11.25 17.72
N ALA A 216 -12.82 -11.22 16.56
CA ALA A 216 -12.89 -12.30 15.58
C ALA A 216 -11.96 -13.47 15.95
N ASN A 217 -12.32 -14.69 15.49
CA ASN A 217 -11.47 -15.87 15.53
C ASN A 217 -10.60 -15.92 14.27
N VAL A 218 -9.32 -15.58 14.40
CA VAL A 218 -8.44 -15.37 13.26
C VAL A 218 -7.66 -16.62 12.90
N THR A 219 -7.73 -17.03 11.63
CA THR A 219 -6.84 -17.99 10.99
C THR A 219 -5.86 -17.22 10.09
N GLY A 220 -4.56 -17.37 10.34
CA GLY A 220 -3.52 -16.72 9.53
C GLY A 220 -2.87 -17.72 8.57
N VAL A 221 -2.67 -17.35 7.31
CA VAL A 221 -1.94 -18.14 6.30
C VAL A 221 -0.57 -17.51 6.07
N CYS A 222 0.49 -18.28 6.26
CA CYS A 222 1.88 -17.82 6.07
C CYS A 222 2.81 -19.01 5.77
N SER A 223 4.10 -18.74 5.49
CA SER A 223 5.10 -19.80 5.34
C SER A 223 5.59 -20.34 6.70
N THR A 224 6.20 -21.54 6.69
CA THR A 224 6.73 -22.24 7.88
C THR A 224 7.51 -21.33 8.83
N ARG A 225 8.41 -20.50 8.31
CA ARG A 225 9.27 -19.60 9.10
C ARG A 225 8.51 -18.51 9.87
N ASN A 226 7.25 -18.26 9.51
CA ASN A 226 6.44 -17.16 10.07
C ASN A 226 5.34 -17.65 11.03
N LEU A 227 5.18 -18.96 11.23
CA LEU A 227 4.13 -19.53 12.08
C LEU A 227 4.15 -18.96 13.51
N ALA A 228 5.34 -18.87 14.13
CA ALA A 228 5.49 -18.34 15.48
C ALA A 228 5.08 -16.86 15.55
N LEU A 229 5.50 -16.05 14.60
CA LEU A 229 5.12 -14.64 14.50
C LEU A 229 3.60 -14.48 14.41
N VAL A 230 2.94 -15.20 13.47
CA VAL A 230 1.51 -15.03 13.24
C VAL A 230 0.67 -15.48 14.45
N ARG A 231 1.13 -16.52 15.18
CA ARG A 231 0.52 -16.90 16.47
C ARG A 231 0.71 -15.82 17.54
N SER A 232 1.93 -15.27 17.67
CA SER A 232 2.24 -14.29 18.71
C SER A 232 1.45 -12.99 18.58
N ILE A 233 1.09 -12.58 17.36
CA ILE A 233 0.28 -11.39 17.11
C ILE A 233 -1.24 -11.66 17.20
N GLY A 234 -1.67 -12.92 17.42
CA GLY A 234 -3.03 -13.22 17.85
C GLY A 234 -3.86 -14.12 16.97
N ALA A 235 -3.29 -14.76 15.95
CA ALA A 235 -4.00 -15.79 15.20
C ALA A 235 -4.22 -17.04 16.08
N VAL A 236 -5.47 -17.51 16.15
CA VAL A 236 -5.85 -18.72 16.90
C VAL A 236 -5.39 -19.97 16.16
N GLN A 237 -5.49 -19.94 14.83
CA GLN A 237 -4.99 -20.98 13.93
C GLN A 237 -4.02 -20.39 12.92
N VAL A 238 -3.03 -21.18 12.51
CA VAL A 238 -2.06 -20.77 11.49
C VAL A 238 -1.84 -21.91 10.52
N ILE A 239 -2.08 -21.65 9.24
CA ILE A 239 -1.92 -22.56 8.12
C ILE A 239 -0.60 -22.27 7.43
N ASP A 240 0.20 -23.32 7.22
CA ASP A 240 1.46 -23.26 6.49
C ASP A 240 1.21 -23.55 5.01
N TYR A 241 1.13 -22.52 4.17
CA TYR A 241 0.87 -22.67 2.75
C TYR A 241 1.93 -23.49 1.98
N THR A 242 3.09 -23.72 2.59
CA THR A 242 4.15 -24.56 1.98
C THR A 242 3.88 -26.07 2.16
N LYS A 243 2.88 -26.42 2.99
CA LYS A 243 2.54 -27.81 3.32
C LYS A 243 1.10 -28.17 2.99
N GLU A 244 0.19 -27.21 3.05
CA GLU A 244 -1.23 -27.43 2.81
C GLU A 244 -1.89 -26.23 2.13
N ASP A 245 -2.85 -26.52 1.26
CA ASP A 245 -3.68 -25.50 0.62
C ASP A 245 -4.94 -25.26 1.48
N PHE A 246 -5.05 -24.05 2.04
CA PHE A 246 -6.20 -23.70 2.87
C PHE A 246 -7.55 -23.77 2.13
N THR A 247 -7.53 -23.71 0.78
CA THR A 247 -8.74 -23.75 -0.04
C THR A 247 -9.29 -25.18 -0.22
N GLU A 248 -8.53 -26.19 0.14
CA GLU A 248 -8.93 -27.61 0.12
C GLU A 248 -9.45 -28.09 1.48
N GLY A 249 -9.33 -27.28 2.53
CA GLY A 249 -9.78 -27.58 3.88
C GLY A 249 -11.31 -27.64 4.02
N SER A 250 -11.78 -28.28 5.11
CA SER A 250 -13.21 -28.35 5.45
C SER A 250 -13.72 -27.09 6.18
N GLN A 251 -12.84 -26.27 6.73
CA GLN A 251 -13.20 -25.04 7.44
C GLN A 251 -13.83 -24.01 6.50
N ARG A 252 -14.81 -23.26 7.01
CA ARG A 252 -15.50 -22.21 6.27
C ARG A 252 -15.41 -20.90 7.04
N TYR A 253 -15.20 -19.79 6.30
CA TYR A 253 -14.94 -18.47 6.84
C TYR A 253 -16.09 -17.51 6.56
N ASP A 254 -16.38 -16.64 7.52
CA ASP A 254 -17.30 -15.52 7.35
C ASP A 254 -16.65 -14.42 6.48
N LEU A 255 -15.34 -14.22 6.68
CA LEU A 255 -14.57 -13.19 6.01
C LEU A 255 -13.18 -13.73 5.65
N ILE A 256 -12.75 -13.46 4.43
CA ILE A 256 -11.37 -13.68 3.98
C ILE A 256 -10.78 -12.34 3.58
N ILE A 257 -9.63 -11.98 4.17
CA ILE A 257 -8.80 -10.88 3.71
C ILE A 257 -7.63 -11.47 2.94
N ASP A 258 -7.57 -11.17 1.64
CA ASP A 258 -6.51 -11.65 0.78
C ASP A 258 -5.54 -10.53 0.41
N THR A 259 -4.29 -10.67 0.85
CA THR A 259 -3.22 -9.71 0.56
C THR A 259 -2.23 -10.25 -0.48
N VAL A 260 -2.47 -11.43 -1.05
CA VAL A 260 -1.53 -12.18 -1.90
C VAL A 260 -2.06 -12.37 -3.32
N GLY A 261 -3.33 -12.78 -3.48
CA GLY A 261 -3.98 -12.92 -4.78
C GLY A 261 -3.55 -14.14 -5.60
N THR A 262 -3.18 -15.26 -4.96
CA THR A 262 -2.66 -16.46 -5.66
C THR A 262 -3.71 -17.48 -6.04
N HIS A 263 -4.90 -17.43 -5.45
CA HIS A 263 -5.97 -18.40 -5.67
C HIS A 263 -7.05 -17.85 -6.61
N SER A 264 -7.80 -18.75 -7.21
CA SER A 264 -8.94 -18.38 -8.04
C SER A 264 -10.17 -18.01 -7.19
N MET A 265 -11.11 -17.25 -7.76
CA MET A 265 -12.38 -16.96 -7.10
C MET A 265 -13.18 -18.23 -6.72
N TRP A 266 -13.05 -19.30 -7.50
CA TRP A 266 -13.68 -20.59 -7.23
C TRP A 266 -13.07 -21.28 -6.01
N ASP A 267 -11.77 -21.13 -5.79
CA ASP A 267 -11.07 -21.67 -4.63
C ASP A 267 -11.53 -20.96 -3.36
N TYR A 268 -11.58 -19.62 -3.37
CA TYR A 268 -12.12 -18.84 -2.25
C TYR A 268 -13.58 -19.17 -1.98
N ARG A 269 -14.41 -19.35 -3.02
CA ARG A 269 -15.81 -19.72 -2.85
C ARG A 269 -15.99 -21.01 -2.08
N ARG A 270 -15.12 -22.00 -2.28
CA ARG A 270 -15.20 -23.30 -1.59
C ARG A 270 -15.04 -23.16 -0.08
N VAL A 271 -14.26 -22.20 0.39
CA VAL A 271 -13.93 -22.01 1.82
C VAL A 271 -14.65 -20.82 2.45
N LEU A 272 -15.42 -20.07 1.69
CA LEU A 272 -16.37 -19.08 2.24
C LEU A 272 -17.68 -19.77 2.67
N LYS A 273 -18.29 -19.26 3.72
CA LYS A 273 -19.70 -19.54 4.07
C LYS A 273 -20.62 -19.00 2.96
N PRO A 274 -21.90 -19.45 2.89
CA PRO A 274 -22.83 -19.02 1.85
C PRO A 274 -22.94 -17.49 1.71
N ASP A 275 -22.94 -16.73 2.82
CA ASP A 275 -23.01 -15.27 2.84
C ASP A 275 -21.64 -14.62 3.16
N GLY A 276 -20.57 -15.39 3.04
CA GLY A 276 -19.21 -14.94 3.36
C GLY A 276 -18.69 -13.89 2.38
N THR A 277 -17.72 -13.12 2.84
CA THR A 277 -17.11 -12.02 2.07
C THR A 277 -15.63 -12.29 1.83
N LEU A 278 -15.16 -12.13 0.60
CA LEU A 278 -13.76 -12.01 0.25
C LEU A 278 -13.43 -10.54 0.01
N VAL A 279 -12.44 -10.02 0.71
CA VAL A 279 -11.87 -8.69 0.49
C VAL A 279 -10.44 -8.85 -0.01
N MET A 280 -10.20 -8.42 -1.24
CA MET A 280 -8.87 -8.44 -1.87
C MET A 280 -8.23 -7.06 -1.74
N VAL A 281 -7.08 -6.99 -1.08
CA VAL A 281 -6.35 -5.73 -0.80
C VAL A 281 -4.99 -5.67 -1.49
N GLY A 282 -4.59 -6.73 -2.14
CA GLY A 282 -3.34 -6.83 -2.89
C GLY A 282 -3.39 -7.98 -3.87
N ALA A 283 -2.51 -7.94 -4.84
CA ALA A 283 -2.25 -9.04 -5.74
C ALA A 283 -0.76 -9.04 -6.07
N LEU A 284 -0.13 -10.20 -5.93
CA LEU A 284 1.24 -10.42 -6.41
C LEU A 284 1.27 -10.61 -7.94
N ASP A 285 0.12 -10.43 -8.63
CA ASP A 285 0.07 -10.54 -10.08
C ASP A 285 0.96 -9.45 -10.70
N LYS A 286 2.11 -9.92 -11.21
CA LYS A 286 3.12 -9.10 -11.89
C LYS A 286 2.74 -8.79 -13.35
N GLY A 287 1.47 -8.95 -13.71
CA GLY A 287 0.97 -8.62 -15.04
C GLY A 287 1.16 -7.12 -15.35
N ARG A 288 2.07 -6.81 -16.31
CA ARG A 288 2.42 -5.42 -16.68
C ARG A 288 1.26 -4.61 -17.23
N TRP A 289 0.20 -5.23 -17.71
CA TRP A 289 -0.91 -4.55 -18.38
C TRP A 289 -2.12 -4.35 -17.50
N LEU A 290 -2.68 -5.43 -16.99
CA LEU A 290 -3.94 -5.41 -16.24
C LEU A 290 -3.75 -5.73 -14.76
N GLY A 291 -2.66 -6.46 -14.39
CA GLY A 291 -2.33 -6.77 -13.01
C GLY A 291 -3.56 -7.02 -12.11
N PRO A 292 -3.67 -6.31 -11.00
CA PRO A 292 -4.77 -6.48 -10.05
C PRO A 292 -6.18 -6.23 -10.63
N LEU A 293 -6.31 -5.45 -11.72
CA LEU A 293 -7.63 -5.13 -12.32
C LEU A 293 -8.30 -6.35 -12.93
N TRP A 294 -7.54 -7.37 -13.35
CA TRP A 294 -8.10 -8.60 -13.89
C TRP A 294 -8.88 -9.41 -12.86
N GLY A 295 -8.42 -9.38 -11.59
CA GLY A 295 -9.15 -9.95 -10.46
C GLY A 295 -10.51 -9.31 -10.26
N SER A 296 -10.57 -7.98 -10.32
CA SER A 296 -11.81 -7.20 -10.18
C SER A 296 -12.83 -7.51 -11.28
N ALA A 297 -12.38 -7.65 -12.54
CA ALA A 297 -13.24 -7.99 -13.65
C ALA A 297 -13.86 -9.39 -13.49
N LYS A 298 -13.07 -10.37 -13.05
CA LYS A 298 -13.57 -11.73 -12.75
C LYS A 298 -14.58 -11.72 -11.61
N ALA A 299 -14.32 -10.99 -10.53
CA ALA A 299 -15.23 -10.86 -9.39
C ALA A 299 -16.59 -10.28 -9.82
N TRP A 300 -16.57 -9.24 -10.65
CA TRP A 300 -17.78 -8.62 -11.18
C TRP A 300 -18.60 -9.58 -12.05
N LEU A 301 -17.94 -10.36 -12.91
CA LEU A 301 -18.60 -11.36 -13.77
C LEU A 301 -19.23 -12.51 -12.98
N MET A 302 -18.67 -12.88 -11.82
CA MET A 302 -19.19 -13.96 -10.98
C MET A 302 -20.30 -13.51 -10.02
N SER A 303 -20.33 -12.26 -9.64
CA SER A 303 -21.26 -11.70 -8.64
C SER A 303 -22.74 -12.08 -8.85
N PRO A 304 -23.31 -12.14 -10.08
CA PRO A 304 -24.71 -12.53 -10.28
C PRO A 304 -25.01 -14.01 -10.00
N PHE A 305 -24.00 -14.87 -9.91
CA PHE A 305 -24.15 -16.34 -9.85
C PHE A 305 -23.84 -16.93 -8.48
N VAL A 306 -23.46 -16.09 -7.50
CA VAL A 306 -23.04 -16.53 -6.16
C VAL A 306 -23.64 -15.66 -5.09
N SER A 307 -23.89 -16.22 -3.91
CA SER A 307 -24.36 -15.47 -2.72
C SER A 307 -23.22 -14.76 -1.99
N GLN A 308 -21.99 -15.26 -2.14
CA GLN A 308 -20.78 -14.66 -1.53
C GLN A 308 -20.45 -13.31 -2.16
N LYS A 309 -19.85 -12.43 -1.37
CA LYS A 309 -19.41 -11.10 -1.80
C LYS A 309 -17.92 -11.12 -2.13
N PHE A 310 -17.57 -10.62 -3.30
CA PHE A 310 -16.18 -10.45 -3.73
C PHE A 310 -15.89 -8.96 -3.91
N ILE A 311 -15.04 -8.41 -3.03
CA ILE A 311 -14.75 -6.98 -2.97
C ILE A 311 -13.27 -6.78 -3.28
N PHE A 312 -12.98 -5.91 -4.24
CA PHE A 312 -11.65 -5.34 -4.46
C PHE A 312 -11.73 -3.85 -4.14
N PHE A 313 -10.82 -3.35 -3.30
CA PHE A 313 -10.78 -1.93 -2.96
C PHE A 313 -9.35 -1.42 -2.89
N LEU A 314 -9.21 -0.12 -3.03
CA LEU A 314 -7.99 0.61 -2.71
C LEU A 314 -8.27 1.42 -1.45
N ALA A 315 -7.35 1.33 -0.50
CA ALA A 315 -7.47 2.08 0.74
C ALA A 315 -7.35 3.58 0.49
N ASP A 316 -8.15 4.35 1.18
CA ASP A 316 -8.05 5.80 1.23
C ASP A 316 -7.44 6.20 2.58
N LEU A 317 -6.30 6.87 2.53
CA LEU A 317 -5.58 7.26 3.72
C LEU A 317 -6.15 8.56 4.26
N ASP A 318 -6.90 8.47 5.34
CA ASP A 318 -7.52 9.62 6.00
C ASP A 318 -7.09 9.78 7.46
N GLN A 319 -7.37 10.95 8.02
CA GLN A 319 -7.01 11.32 9.38
C GLN A 319 -7.83 10.59 10.44
N ALA A 320 -9.10 10.29 10.17
CA ALA A 320 -9.99 9.64 11.13
C ALA A 320 -9.52 8.21 11.40
N ASP A 321 -9.13 7.49 10.35
CA ASP A 321 -8.59 6.14 10.46
C ASP A 321 -7.24 6.09 11.18
N LEU A 322 -6.36 7.09 10.94
CA LEU A 322 -5.13 7.24 11.71
C LEU A 322 -5.43 7.45 13.20
N GLY A 323 -6.50 8.19 13.53
CA GLY A 323 -6.97 8.37 14.90
C GLY A 323 -7.41 7.06 15.56
N VAL A 324 -8.24 6.28 14.85
CA VAL A 324 -8.68 4.95 15.33
C VAL A 324 -7.48 4.02 15.56
N LEU A 325 -6.53 4.02 14.64
CA LEU A 325 -5.31 3.20 14.75
C LEU A 325 -4.43 3.65 15.92
N ARG A 326 -4.27 4.97 16.12
CA ARG A 326 -3.57 5.52 17.30
C ARG A 326 -4.17 4.96 18.58
N ASP A 327 -5.49 5.04 18.73
CA ASP A 327 -6.19 4.61 19.95
C ASP A 327 -6.03 3.08 20.18
N LEU A 328 -6.05 2.27 19.11
CA LEU A 328 -5.78 0.82 19.20
C LEU A 328 -4.33 0.53 19.63
N MET A 329 -3.37 1.34 19.18
CA MET A 329 -1.95 1.17 19.52
C MET A 329 -1.67 1.63 20.95
N GLU A 330 -2.22 2.75 21.38
CA GLU A 330 -2.10 3.25 22.74
C GLU A 330 -2.72 2.29 23.76
N ALA A 331 -3.81 1.61 23.36
CA ALA A 331 -4.43 0.54 24.14
C ALA A 331 -3.64 -0.79 24.11
N GLY A 332 -2.51 -0.87 23.40
CA GLY A 332 -1.70 -2.09 23.28
C GLY A 332 -2.36 -3.22 22.47
N LYS A 333 -3.46 -2.94 21.75
CA LYS A 333 -4.18 -3.94 20.95
C LYS A 333 -3.53 -4.20 19.60
N VAL A 334 -2.79 -3.24 19.07
CA VAL A 334 -2.06 -3.31 17.80
C VAL A 334 -0.64 -2.79 18.00
N THR A 335 0.34 -3.56 17.56
CA THR A 335 1.76 -3.20 17.60
C THR A 335 2.36 -3.43 16.21
N PRO A 336 3.03 -2.42 15.62
CA PRO A 336 3.68 -2.58 14.33
C PRO A 336 4.79 -3.64 14.37
N VAL A 337 4.81 -4.55 13.39
CA VAL A 337 5.88 -5.52 13.22
C VAL A 337 6.85 -4.99 12.18
N ILE A 338 8.08 -4.71 12.58
CA ILE A 338 9.16 -4.26 11.70
C ILE A 338 10.07 -5.44 11.39
N ASP A 339 10.29 -5.72 10.11
CA ASP A 339 11.20 -6.75 9.63
C ASP A 339 12.64 -6.24 9.55
N ARG A 340 12.82 -5.11 8.86
CA ARG A 340 14.14 -4.49 8.63
C ARG A 340 14.07 -2.97 8.64
N THR A 341 15.20 -2.38 8.98
CA THR A 341 15.41 -0.94 8.92
C THR A 341 16.63 -0.65 8.03
N TYR A 342 16.50 0.40 7.21
CA TYR A 342 17.53 0.89 6.30
C TYR A 342 17.74 2.38 6.53
N ALA A 343 18.91 2.91 6.18
CA ALA A 343 19.13 4.35 6.12
C ALA A 343 18.47 4.94 4.85
N LEU A 344 18.20 6.25 4.81
CA LEU A 344 17.61 6.92 3.65
C LEU A 344 18.40 6.66 2.36
N SER A 345 19.74 6.68 2.44
CA SER A 345 20.63 6.36 1.30
C SER A 345 20.52 4.93 0.80
N GLU A 346 20.02 3.99 1.63
CA GLU A 346 19.85 2.58 1.32
C GLU A 346 18.43 2.25 0.80
N THR A 347 17.60 3.26 0.52
CA THR A 347 16.24 3.05 -0.01
C THR A 347 16.18 2.15 -1.24
N PRO A 348 17.14 2.22 -2.22
CA PRO A 348 17.14 1.27 -3.33
C PRO A 348 17.23 -0.20 -2.87
N ALA A 349 18.04 -0.48 -1.84
CA ALA A 349 18.15 -1.83 -1.26
C ALA A 349 16.88 -2.23 -0.50
N ALA A 350 16.27 -1.30 0.25
CA ALA A 350 14.99 -1.52 0.94
C ALA A 350 13.87 -1.87 -0.06
N MET A 351 13.81 -1.14 -1.18
CA MET A 351 12.85 -1.39 -2.25
C MET A 351 13.08 -2.74 -2.93
N GLY A 352 14.33 -3.06 -3.27
CA GLY A 352 14.69 -4.36 -3.85
C GLY A 352 14.37 -5.54 -2.92
N TYR A 353 14.53 -5.36 -1.60
CA TYR A 353 14.12 -6.35 -0.61
C TYR A 353 12.60 -6.53 -0.57
N LEU A 354 11.85 -5.43 -0.58
CA LEU A 354 10.38 -5.47 -0.57
C LEU A 354 9.82 -6.17 -1.83
N GLU A 355 10.40 -5.92 -3.01
CA GLU A 355 9.99 -6.54 -4.27
C GLU A 355 10.15 -8.07 -4.31
N GLN A 356 10.97 -8.66 -3.43
CA GLN A 356 11.08 -10.11 -3.30
C GLN A 356 9.80 -10.74 -2.73
N GLY A 357 8.91 -9.93 -2.11
CA GLY A 357 7.62 -10.39 -1.58
C GLY A 357 7.71 -11.22 -0.30
N HIS A 358 8.84 -11.18 0.39
CA HIS A 358 9.10 -12.02 1.55
C HIS A 358 9.30 -11.26 2.86
N ALA A 359 8.98 -9.98 2.91
CA ALA A 359 9.06 -9.17 4.11
C ALA A 359 8.11 -9.69 5.22
N ARG A 360 8.60 -9.69 6.46
CA ARG A 360 7.90 -10.19 7.67
C ARG A 360 7.36 -9.02 8.48
N GLY A 361 6.35 -8.34 7.97
CA GLY A 361 5.86 -7.07 8.47
C GLY A 361 6.34 -5.91 7.59
N LYS A 362 6.73 -4.81 8.20
CA LYS A 362 7.09 -3.56 7.52
C LYS A 362 8.60 -3.39 7.35
N VAL A 363 8.97 -2.75 6.27
CA VAL A 363 10.35 -2.32 5.99
C VAL A 363 10.42 -0.81 6.20
N VAL A 364 11.24 -0.37 7.14
CA VAL A 364 11.35 1.01 7.59
C VAL A 364 12.64 1.64 7.06
N VAL A 365 12.58 2.94 6.80
CA VAL A 365 13.72 3.77 6.40
C VAL A 365 13.90 4.88 7.44
N THR A 366 15.07 4.93 8.09
CA THR A 366 15.41 6.01 9.01
C THR A 366 15.95 7.22 8.25
N VAL A 367 15.49 8.39 8.64
CA VAL A 367 15.90 9.68 8.09
C VAL A 367 16.65 10.44 9.19
N ASN A 368 17.96 10.57 9.02
CA ASN A 368 18.88 11.22 9.99
C ASN A 368 19.29 12.60 9.52
#